data_150686dd963e0c236d3858e0db8dc2e2
#
_entry.id   150686dd963e0c236d3858e0db8dc2e2
#
_cell.length_a   1.000
_cell.length_b   1.000
_cell.length_c   1.000
_cell.angle_alpha   90.00
_cell.angle_beta   90.00
_cell.angle_gamma   90.00
#
_symmetry.space_group_name_H-M   'P 1'
#
loop_
_entity.id
_entity.type
_entity.pdbx_description
1 polymer ?
#
loop_
_entity_poly.entity_id
_entity_poly.type
_entity_poly.pdbx_seq_one_letter_code
_entity_poly.pdbx_strand_id
1 'polypeptide(L)'
;ITEELIASLNQTKLKVVIVFHINHAQEISDEFVKNIKALRNHTLLNQSVFLRDVNDDAKTLAELSYKLFEASTLPYYVHLLDKVTGAERFLISDKKAHKIYKALQNMVPGYLLPKLVRDEGGESKRLVI
;
A
#
# COMPACT_ATOMS: atom_id res chain seq x y z
N ILE A 1 12.20 11.45 1.21
CA ILE A 1 13.40 10.59 1.26
C ILE A 1 14.61 11.42 0.83
N THR A 2 15.59 11.53 1.72
CA THR A 2 16.81 12.30 1.46
C THR A 2 17.97 11.38 1.08
N GLU A 3 18.96 11.94 0.41
CA GLU A 3 20.17 11.19 0.08
C GLU A 3 20.91 10.70 1.32
N GLU A 4 20.88 11.47 2.41
CA GLU A 4 21.47 11.11 3.68
C GLU A 4 20.80 9.88 4.29
N LEU A 5 19.47 9.83 4.25
CA LEU A 5 18.71 8.69 4.73
C LEU A 5 19.02 7.45 3.91
N ILE A 6 19.05 7.58 2.59
CA ILE A 6 19.37 6.47 1.69
C ILE A 6 20.77 5.94 2.00
N ALA A 7 21.75 6.81 2.15
CA ALA A 7 23.11 6.41 2.47
C ALA A 7 23.18 5.69 3.82
N SER A 8 22.48 6.20 4.83
CA SER A 8 22.45 5.57 6.15
C SER A 8 21.84 4.18 6.10
N LEU A 9 20.73 4.03 5.38
CA LEU A 9 20.08 2.72 5.24
C LEU A 9 20.95 1.72 4.47
N ASN A 10 21.68 2.18 3.46
CA ASN A 10 22.54 1.31 2.66
C ASN A 10 23.86 0.93 3.37
N GLN A 11 24.26 1.68 4.39
CA GLN A 11 25.49 1.40 5.16
C GLN A 11 25.27 0.44 6.32
N THR A 12 24.03 0.26 6.76
CA THR A 12 23.75 -0.63 7.89
C THR A 12 23.99 -2.10 7.51
N LYS A 13 24.43 -2.89 8.47
CA LYS A 13 24.54 -4.34 8.33
C LYS A 13 23.25 -5.06 8.70
N LEU A 14 22.26 -4.33 9.19
CA LEU A 14 20.96 -4.88 9.55
C LEU A 14 20.12 -5.11 8.30
N LYS A 15 19.21 -6.07 8.38
CA LYS A 15 18.18 -6.21 7.34
C LYS A 15 17.16 -5.12 7.55
N VAL A 16 16.86 -4.39 6.48
CA VAL A 16 15.95 -3.25 6.52
C VAL A 16 14.67 -3.59 5.76
N VAL A 17 13.54 -3.33 6.38
CA VAL A 17 12.23 -3.37 5.74
C VAL A 17 11.68 -1.95 5.78
N ILE A 18 11.33 -1.43 4.62
CA ILE A 18 10.75 -0.08 4.51
C ILE A 18 9.30 -0.25 4.07
N VAL A 19 8.39 0.34 4.82
CA VAL A 19 6.96 0.28 4.51
C VAL A 19 6.49 1.69 4.16
N PHE A 20 6.06 1.86 2.91
CA PHE A 20 5.48 3.12 2.45
C PHE A 20 3.98 3.16 2.72
N HIS A 21 3.41 4.36 2.70
CA HIS A 21 1.97 4.58 2.87
C HIS A 21 1.45 5.34 1.66
N ILE A 22 1.29 4.64 0.55
CA ILE A 22 0.86 5.22 -0.72
C ILE A 22 -0.52 4.67 -1.05
N ASN A 23 -1.47 5.55 -1.34
CA ASN A 23 -2.87 5.21 -1.57
C ASN A 23 -3.29 5.27 -3.05
N HIS A 24 -2.50 5.91 -3.89
CA HIS A 24 -2.83 6.10 -5.30
C HIS A 24 -1.55 6.17 -6.14
N ALA A 25 -1.62 5.65 -7.38
CA ALA A 25 -0.46 5.63 -8.27
C ALA A 25 0.09 7.04 -8.59
N GLN A 26 -0.76 8.07 -8.54
CA GLN A 26 -0.33 9.45 -8.76
C GLN A 26 0.66 9.97 -7.72
N GLU A 27 0.72 9.34 -6.56
CA GLU A 27 1.71 9.70 -5.52
C GLU A 27 3.12 9.21 -5.86
N ILE A 28 3.25 8.34 -6.87
CA ILE A 28 4.53 7.75 -7.26
C ILE A 28 5.11 8.57 -8.41
N SER A 29 5.94 9.56 -8.06
CA SER A 29 6.63 10.41 -9.03
C SER A 29 7.86 9.72 -9.61
N ASP A 30 8.40 10.26 -10.72
CA ASP A 30 9.65 9.77 -11.28
C ASP A 30 10.82 9.94 -10.31
N GLU A 31 10.82 11.03 -9.54
CA GLU A 31 11.81 11.27 -8.49
C GLU A 31 11.71 10.21 -7.39
N PHE A 32 10.50 9.88 -6.98
CA PHE A 32 10.26 8.81 -6.00
C PHE A 32 10.83 7.49 -6.51
N VAL A 33 10.53 7.12 -7.76
CA VAL A 33 11.03 5.88 -8.37
C VAL A 33 12.56 5.86 -8.37
N LYS A 34 13.18 6.98 -8.70
CA LYS A 34 14.63 7.11 -8.70
C LYS A 34 15.22 6.87 -7.31
N ASN A 35 14.62 7.48 -6.28
CA ASN A 35 15.07 7.32 -4.90
C ASN A 35 14.89 5.87 -4.44
N ILE A 36 13.79 5.23 -4.83
CA ILE A 36 13.51 3.86 -4.44
C ILE A 36 14.49 2.88 -5.08
N LYS A 37 14.94 3.14 -6.30
CA LYS A 37 15.97 2.31 -6.94
C LYS A 37 17.25 2.22 -6.12
N ALA A 38 17.59 3.28 -5.41
CA ALA A 38 18.75 3.30 -4.52
C ALA A 38 18.56 2.43 -3.26
N LEU A 39 17.32 2.07 -2.94
CA LEU A 39 16.96 1.24 -1.79
C LEU A 39 16.57 -0.19 -2.17
N ARG A 40 16.69 -0.55 -3.43
CA ARG A 40 16.20 -1.85 -3.95
C ARG A 40 16.85 -3.09 -3.32
N ASN A 41 17.96 -2.93 -2.61
CA ASN A 41 18.60 -4.02 -1.90
C ASN A 41 17.91 -4.35 -0.58
N HIS A 42 16.96 -3.53 -0.17
CA HIS A 42 16.16 -3.75 1.03
C HIS A 42 14.78 -4.31 0.64
N THR A 43 14.03 -4.73 1.63
CA THR A 43 12.64 -5.16 1.41
C THR A 43 11.75 -3.93 1.41
N LEU A 44 11.05 -3.70 0.31
CA LEU A 44 10.19 -2.53 0.14
C LEU A 44 8.74 -2.98 0.02
N LEU A 45 7.92 -2.51 0.93
CA LEU A 45 6.51 -2.86 1.04
C LEU A 45 5.67 -1.60 1.07
N ASN A 46 4.39 -1.74 0.74
CA ASN A 46 3.45 -0.62 0.81
C ASN A 46 2.18 -1.01 1.56
N GLN A 47 1.67 -0.09 2.35
CA GLN A 47 0.35 -0.15 2.96
C GLN A 47 -0.50 0.94 2.34
N SER A 48 -1.69 0.59 1.90
CA SER A 48 -2.68 1.55 1.43
C SER A 48 -3.92 1.50 2.30
N VAL A 49 -4.77 2.50 2.17
CA VAL A 49 -6.05 2.58 2.87
C VAL A 49 -7.15 2.72 1.83
N PHE A 50 -8.22 1.94 1.98
CA PHE A 50 -9.42 2.12 1.16
C PHE A 50 -10.05 3.47 1.48
N LEU A 51 -10.12 4.33 0.50
CA LEU A 51 -10.66 5.70 0.65
C LEU A 51 -11.70 5.95 -0.42
N ARG A 52 -12.91 6.32 0.00
CA ARG A 52 -13.98 6.67 -0.92
C ARG A 52 -13.54 7.84 -1.82
N ASP A 53 -13.83 7.74 -3.10
CA ASP A 53 -13.52 8.73 -4.12
C ASP A 53 -12.01 8.93 -4.38
N VAL A 54 -11.15 8.10 -3.81
CA VAL A 54 -9.71 8.13 -4.06
C VAL A 54 -9.26 6.85 -4.78
N ASN A 55 -9.53 5.70 -4.16
CA ASN A 55 -9.07 4.41 -4.69
C ASN A 55 -10.12 3.31 -4.52
N ASP A 56 -11.38 3.65 -4.47
CA ASP A 56 -12.46 2.71 -4.21
C ASP A 56 -12.97 2.01 -5.48
N ASP A 57 -12.06 1.61 -6.34
CA ASP A 57 -12.34 0.74 -7.48
C ASP A 57 -11.14 -0.18 -7.76
N ALA A 58 -11.42 -1.34 -8.36
CA ALA A 58 -10.41 -2.36 -8.57
C ALA A 58 -9.32 -1.93 -9.57
N LYS A 59 -9.70 -1.18 -10.59
CA LYS A 59 -8.75 -0.71 -11.61
C LYS A 59 -7.71 0.23 -11.00
N THR A 60 -8.14 1.17 -10.18
CA THR A 60 -7.25 2.11 -9.50
C THR A 60 -6.27 1.38 -8.59
N LEU A 61 -6.75 0.39 -7.84
CA LEU A 61 -5.88 -0.41 -6.97
C LEU A 61 -4.92 -1.30 -7.77
N ALA A 62 -5.37 -1.85 -8.90
CA ALA A 62 -4.48 -2.62 -9.77
C ALA A 62 -3.38 -1.73 -10.34
N GLU A 63 -3.71 -0.53 -10.79
CA GLU A 63 -2.72 0.44 -11.28
C GLU A 63 -1.69 0.77 -10.20
N LEU A 64 -2.14 0.97 -8.97
CA LEU A 64 -1.24 1.19 -7.83
C LEU A 64 -0.29 0.00 -7.63
N SER A 65 -0.82 -1.22 -7.64
CA SER A 65 -0.01 -2.43 -7.45
C SER A 65 1.07 -2.57 -8.53
N TYR A 66 0.72 -2.33 -9.79
CA TYR A 66 1.69 -2.41 -10.89
C TYR A 66 2.72 -1.28 -10.81
N LYS A 67 2.29 -0.08 -10.45
CA LYS A 67 3.21 1.06 -10.30
C LYS A 67 4.20 0.85 -9.16
N LEU A 68 3.74 0.29 -8.05
CA LEU A 68 4.60 -0.10 -6.94
C LEU A 68 5.63 -1.14 -7.37
N PHE A 69 5.19 -2.14 -8.12
CA PHE A 69 6.07 -3.20 -8.59
C PHE A 69 7.18 -2.64 -9.50
N GLU A 70 6.84 -1.70 -10.38
CA GLU A 70 7.85 -1.00 -11.19
C GLU A 70 8.88 -0.27 -10.33
N ALA A 71 8.49 0.16 -9.13
CA ALA A 71 9.36 0.80 -8.15
C ALA A 71 9.96 -0.21 -7.16
N SER A 72 10.04 -1.49 -7.53
CA SER A 72 10.61 -2.56 -6.70
C SER A 72 9.93 -2.72 -5.34
N THR A 73 8.67 -2.34 -5.24
CA THR A 73 7.90 -2.35 -3.99
C THR A 73 6.70 -3.27 -4.16
N LEU A 74 6.46 -4.11 -3.14
CA LEU A 74 5.29 -4.99 -3.16
C LEU A 74 4.15 -4.39 -2.35
N PRO A 75 2.91 -4.46 -2.83
CA PRO A 75 1.76 -4.14 -2.00
C PRO A 75 1.66 -5.19 -0.88
N TYR A 76 1.46 -4.71 0.34
CA TYR A 76 1.45 -5.57 1.52
C TYR A 76 0.07 -5.62 2.14
N TYR A 77 -0.44 -4.47 2.55
CA TYR A 77 -1.77 -4.35 3.14
C TYR A 77 -2.60 -3.30 2.42
N VAL A 78 -3.91 -3.54 2.36
CA VAL A 78 -4.91 -2.49 2.15
C VAL A 78 -5.84 -2.51 3.37
N HIS A 79 -5.90 -1.37 4.05
CA HIS A 79 -6.63 -1.23 5.31
C HIS A 79 -8.05 -0.73 5.07
N LEU A 80 -9.01 -1.33 5.76
CA LEU A 80 -10.33 -0.74 5.93
C LEU A 80 -10.27 0.23 7.11
N LEU A 81 -10.80 1.44 6.90
CA LEU A 81 -10.90 2.42 7.98
C LEU A 81 -11.98 2.01 8.97
N ASP A 82 -11.69 2.20 10.25
CA ASP A 82 -12.70 2.11 11.30
C ASP A 82 -13.55 3.38 11.31
N LYS A 83 -14.75 3.27 11.90
CA LYS A 83 -15.63 4.40 12.11
C LYS A 83 -15.08 5.28 13.22
N VAL A 84 -14.09 6.11 12.90
CA VAL A 84 -13.54 7.08 13.83
C VAL A 84 -13.97 8.48 13.43
N THR A 85 -14.06 9.37 14.41
CA THR A 85 -14.45 10.76 14.18
C THR A 85 -13.54 11.43 13.15
N GLY A 86 -14.16 12.05 12.14
CA GLY A 86 -13.44 12.77 11.11
C GLY A 86 -13.11 11.95 9.85
N ALA A 87 -13.29 10.63 9.89
CA ALA A 87 -12.97 9.76 8.75
C ALA A 87 -14.21 9.33 7.96
N GLU A 88 -15.42 9.63 8.42
CA GLU A 88 -16.67 9.09 7.89
C GLU A 88 -16.85 9.34 6.40
N ARG A 89 -16.44 10.49 5.90
CA ARG A 89 -16.60 10.83 4.48
C ARG A 89 -15.74 9.97 3.55
N PHE A 90 -14.70 9.34 4.10
CA PHE A 90 -13.79 8.49 3.34
C PHE A 90 -14.11 6.99 3.49
N LEU A 91 -15.09 6.65 4.31
CA LEU A 91 -15.42 5.26 4.56
C LEU A 91 -16.13 4.64 3.35
N ILE A 92 -15.81 3.38 3.12
CA ILE A 92 -16.59 2.53 2.23
C ILE A 92 -17.17 1.39 3.04
N SER A 93 -18.30 0.85 2.59
CA SER A 93 -18.91 -0.27 3.28
C SER A 93 -18.06 -1.54 3.12
N ASP A 94 -18.14 -2.45 4.08
CA ASP A 94 -17.47 -3.74 4.00
C ASP A 94 -17.90 -4.52 2.75
N LYS A 95 -19.18 -4.46 2.43
CA LYS A 95 -19.72 -5.12 1.23
C LYS A 95 -19.08 -4.57 -0.05
N LYS A 96 -18.93 -3.26 -0.15
CA LYS A 96 -18.29 -2.63 -1.30
C LYS A 96 -16.81 -2.99 -1.36
N ALA A 97 -16.13 -2.96 -0.21
CA ALA A 97 -14.71 -3.33 -0.13
C ALA A 97 -14.48 -4.77 -0.58
N HIS A 98 -15.29 -5.72 -0.15
CA HIS A 98 -15.19 -7.11 -0.58
C HIS A 98 -15.41 -7.27 -2.07
N LYS A 99 -16.39 -6.55 -2.63
CA LYS A 99 -16.68 -6.60 -4.06
C LYS A 99 -15.50 -6.09 -4.88
N ILE A 100 -14.91 -4.96 -4.45
CA ILE A 100 -13.73 -4.39 -5.10
C ILE A 100 -12.55 -5.36 -4.98
N TYR A 101 -12.34 -5.92 -3.80
CA TYR A 101 -11.23 -6.83 -3.55
C TYR A 101 -11.32 -8.09 -4.42
N LYS A 102 -12.50 -8.66 -4.57
CA LYS A 102 -12.71 -9.81 -5.46
C LYS A 102 -12.38 -9.46 -6.91
N ALA A 103 -12.79 -8.28 -7.36
CA ALA A 103 -12.45 -7.83 -8.70
C ALA A 103 -10.94 -7.65 -8.86
N LEU A 104 -10.27 -7.10 -7.84
CA LEU A 104 -8.82 -6.92 -7.84
C LEU A 104 -8.09 -8.27 -7.94
N GLN A 105 -8.58 -9.30 -7.25
CA GLN A 105 -8.00 -10.64 -7.31
C GLN A 105 -7.93 -11.19 -8.74
N ASN A 106 -8.87 -10.79 -9.58
CA ASN A 106 -8.92 -11.22 -10.98
C ASN A 106 -8.04 -10.35 -11.90
N MET A 107 -7.50 -9.24 -11.40
CA MET A 107 -6.76 -8.28 -12.20
C MET A 107 -5.25 -8.33 -11.98
N VAL A 108 -4.80 -8.87 -10.86
CA VAL A 108 -3.38 -8.90 -10.51
C VAL A 108 -2.96 -10.29 -10.07
N PRO A 109 -1.68 -10.66 -10.26
CA PRO A 109 -1.18 -11.92 -9.69
C PRO A 109 -1.14 -11.85 -8.15
N GLY A 110 -1.11 -13.01 -7.52
CA GLY A 110 -1.19 -13.10 -6.06
C GLY A 110 -0.16 -12.26 -5.31
N TYR A 111 1.07 -12.17 -5.82
CA TYR A 111 2.11 -11.38 -5.16
C TYR A 111 1.92 -9.87 -5.29
N LEU A 112 0.99 -9.41 -6.12
CA LEU A 112 0.61 -8.00 -6.26
C LEU A 112 -0.76 -7.71 -5.64
N LEU A 113 -1.36 -8.68 -4.98
CA LEU A 113 -2.63 -8.52 -4.28
C LEU A 113 -2.35 -8.18 -2.81
N PRO A 114 -2.62 -6.95 -2.36
CA PRO A 114 -2.43 -6.63 -0.94
C PRO A 114 -3.44 -7.39 -0.08
N LYS A 115 -3.06 -7.70 1.15
CA LYS A 115 -3.97 -8.34 2.11
C LYS A 115 -4.96 -7.31 2.61
N LEU A 116 -6.24 -7.65 2.55
CA LEU A 116 -7.30 -6.79 3.09
C LEU A 116 -7.36 -6.97 4.60
N VAL A 117 -7.11 -5.90 5.35
CA VAL A 117 -7.00 -5.95 6.81
C VAL A 117 -7.78 -4.79 7.44
N ARG A 118 -8.09 -4.97 8.72
CA ARG A 118 -8.69 -3.93 9.55
C ARG A 118 -7.90 -3.83 10.85
N ASP A 119 -7.51 -2.61 11.21
CA ASP A 119 -6.94 -2.34 12.52
C ASP A 119 -8.08 -2.13 13.52
N GLU A 120 -8.07 -2.89 14.59
CA GLU A 120 -9.07 -2.77 15.65
C GLU A 120 -8.39 -2.31 16.94
N GLY A 121 -8.58 -1.03 17.28
CA GLY A 121 -8.21 -0.50 18.57
C GLY A 121 -6.75 -0.63 18.99
N GLY A 122 -5.81 -0.56 18.06
CA GLY A 122 -4.38 -0.66 18.37
C GLY A 122 -3.88 -2.08 18.55
N GLU A 123 -4.73 -3.07 18.33
CA GLU A 123 -4.37 -4.48 18.37
C GLU A 123 -3.82 -4.96 17.04
N SER A 124 -3.52 -6.26 16.96
CA SER A 124 -3.03 -6.89 15.75
C SER A 124 -4.00 -6.70 14.57
N LYS A 125 -3.45 -6.52 13.39
CA LYS A 125 -4.24 -6.43 12.17
C LYS A 125 -4.98 -7.74 11.92
N ARG A 126 -6.24 -7.64 11.57
CA ARG A 126 -7.05 -8.80 11.20
C ARG A 126 -7.25 -8.85 9.70
N LEU A 127 -7.07 -10.04 9.14
CA LEU A 127 -7.45 -10.28 7.75
C LEU A 127 -8.97 -10.22 7.62
N VAL A 128 -9.43 -9.54 6.59
CA VAL A 128 -10.84 -9.48 6.22
C VAL A 128 -11.00 -10.33 4.97
N ILE A 129 -11.77 -11.38 5.08
CA ILE A 129 -11.96 -12.32 3.97
C ILE A 129 -13.34 -12.14 3.37
#